data_0dc5d6b4c3ff32acc9876fec051d3661
#
_entry.id   0dc5d6b4c3ff32acc9876fec051d3661
#
_cell.length_a   1.000
_cell.length_b   1.000
_cell.length_c   1.000
_cell.angle_alpha   90.00
_cell.angle_beta   90.00
_cell.angle_gamma   90.00
#
_symmetry.space_group_name_H-M   'P 1'
#
loop_
_entity.id
_entity.type
_entity.pdbx_description
1 polymer ?
#
loop_
_entity_poly.entity_id
_entity_poly.type
_entity_poly.pdbx_seq_one_letter_code
_entity_poly.pdbx_strand_id
1 'polypeptide(L)'
;MNENTIDKLDIYKVLILEDNLEASNTLQEFFKQYGNEHKIKFQIEAFNTAKEFIDNYTKSDLVLIDIELPDGNGFNVTKNLREVDKEVMIIFVTNMAQYAVKGYEVEAFDFVVKPVNYYQLSIKMDRALVKLTSIHQSREKTIYLKTTKEIIAIKEADIMYVEVINHSLIYHTARGNYEVYGTMSKASKELSSNHFEFCNRCYLVNLSYVRSVKGYECQVGEDRIAISHLKKKTFLEKLSNYFVFGN
;
A
#
# COMPACT_ATOMS: atom_id res chain seq x y z
N MET A 1 10.77 -22.00 28.71
CA MET A 1 10.25 -22.84 27.63
C MET A 1 9.36 -21.95 26.80
N ASN A 2 9.90 -21.39 25.76
CA ASN A 2 9.15 -20.52 24.84
C ASN A 2 8.59 -21.41 23.72
N GLU A 3 7.30 -21.70 23.82
CA GLU A 3 6.57 -22.39 22.78
C GLU A 3 6.24 -21.45 21.63
N ASN A 4 6.71 -21.87 20.46
CA ASN A 4 6.11 -21.66 19.14
C ASN A 4 5.59 -20.27 18.77
N THR A 5 6.50 -19.40 18.36
CA THR A 5 6.17 -18.51 17.25
C THR A 5 6.25 -19.38 15.99
N ILE A 6 5.13 -19.95 15.54
CA ILE A 6 5.00 -20.45 14.17
C ILE A 6 5.24 -19.22 13.31
N ASP A 7 6.36 -19.22 12.57
CA ASP A 7 6.62 -18.23 11.54
C ASP A 7 5.43 -18.27 10.57
N LYS A 8 4.50 -17.33 10.74
CA LYS A 8 3.38 -17.12 9.82
C LYS A 8 4.02 -16.59 8.55
N LEU A 9 4.28 -17.51 7.60
CA LEU A 9 4.79 -17.10 6.28
C LEU A 9 3.81 -16.08 5.70
N ASP A 10 4.30 -14.88 5.43
CA ASP A 10 3.52 -13.87 4.73
C ASP A 10 3.13 -14.41 3.36
N ILE A 11 1.83 -14.40 3.09
CA ILE A 11 1.27 -14.83 1.81
C ILE A 11 0.84 -13.58 1.06
N TYR A 12 1.46 -13.33 -0.09
CA TYR A 12 1.11 -12.22 -0.96
C TYR A 12 0.32 -12.72 -2.16
N LYS A 13 -0.80 -12.07 -2.45
CA LYS A 13 -1.60 -12.37 -3.64
C LYS A 13 -1.10 -11.57 -4.83
N VAL A 14 -0.73 -12.29 -5.90
CA VAL A 14 -0.19 -11.72 -7.14
C VAL A 14 -1.09 -12.10 -8.30
N LEU A 15 -1.50 -11.12 -9.08
CA LEU A 15 -2.19 -11.35 -10.34
C LEU A 15 -1.25 -11.04 -11.50
N ILE A 16 -1.32 -11.84 -12.57
CA ILE A 16 -0.54 -11.65 -13.78
C ILE A 16 -1.50 -11.55 -14.95
N LEU A 17 -1.48 -10.44 -15.68
CA LEU A 17 -2.22 -10.24 -16.92
C LEU A 17 -1.22 -10.24 -18.08
N GLU A 18 -1.13 -11.36 -18.78
CA GLU A 18 -0.15 -11.65 -19.83
C GLU A 18 -0.75 -12.66 -20.79
N ASP A 19 -0.88 -12.31 -22.06
CA ASP A 19 -1.49 -13.16 -23.10
C ASP A 19 -0.53 -14.26 -23.60
N ASN A 20 0.77 -14.02 -23.53
CA ASN A 20 1.77 -15.02 -23.90
C ASN A 20 1.98 -16.02 -22.75
N LEU A 21 1.54 -17.25 -22.95
CA LEU A 21 1.63 -18.33 -21.95
C LEU A 21 3.07 -18.62 -21.50
N GLU A 22 4.05 -18.54 -22.39
CA GLU A 22 5.45 -18.78 -22.05
C GLU A 22 5.99 -17.66 -21.15
N ALA A 23 5.67 -16.41 -21.47
CA ALA A 23 6.04 -15.27 -20.65
C ALA A 23 5.35 -15.32 -19.28
N SER A 24 4.06 -15.66 -19.24
CA SER A 24 3.30 -15.83 -18.01
C SER A 24 3.90 -16.93 -17.12
N ASN A 25 4.21 -18.09 -17.69
CA ASN A 25 4.86 -19.17 -16.95
C ASN A 25 6.24 -18.78 -16.42
N THR A 26 7.03 -18.09 -17.23
CA THR A 26 8.35 -17.59 -16.82
C THR A 26 8.24 -16.65 -15.62
N LEU A 27 7.28 -15.73 -15.63
CA LEU A 27 7.04 -14.85 -14.48
C LEU A 27 6.65 -15.64 -13.23
N GLN A 28 5.75 -16.63 -13.36
CA GLN A 28 5.35 -17.49 -12.24
C GLN A 28 6.54 -18.28 -11.66
N GLU A 29 7.43 -18.79 -12.51
CA GLU A 29 8.67 -19.47 -12.06
C GLU A 29 9.60 -18.50 -11.31
N PHE A 30 9.75 -17.27 -11.79
CA PHE A 30 10.54 -16.26 -11.10
C PHE A 30 9.97 -15.92 -9.73
N PHE A 31 8.65 -15.80 -9.60
CA PHE A 31 8.01 -15.62 -8.29
C PHE A 31 8.22 -16.82 -7.36
N LYS A 32 8.15 -18.04 -7.89
CA LYS A 32 8.42 -19.26 -7.11
C LYS A 32 9.87 -19.30 -6.64
N GLN A 33 10.82 -18.99 -7.53
CA GLN A 33 12.24 -18.92 -7.18
C GLN A 33 12.47 -17.85 -6.10
N TYR A 34 11.96 -16.66 -6.30
CA TYR A 34 12.09 -15.53 -5.36
C TYR A 34 11.46 -15.88 -3.99
N GLY A 35 10.29 -16.49 -4.00
CA GLY A 35 9.62 -16.93 -2.78
C GLY A 35 10.44 -17.94 -1.97
N ASN A 36 11.11 -18.88 -2.65
CA ASN A 36 12.00 -19.84 -2.00
C ASN A 36 13.24 -19.17 -1.40
N GLU A 37 13.86 -18.24 -2.12
CA GLU A 37 15.07 -17.50 -1.66
C GLU A 37 14.77 -16.63 -0.44
N HIS A 38 13.59 -16.00 -0.40
CA HIS A 38 13.20 -15.05 0.65
C HIS A 38 12.25 -15.63 1.72
N LYS A 39 11.90 -16.94 1.61
CA LYS A 39 10.96 -17.64 2.51
C LYS A 39 9.57 -16.99 2.55
N ILE A 40 9.07 -16.59 1.39
CA ILE A 40 7.79 -15.93 1.18
C ILE A 40 6.90 -16.84 0.34
N LYS A 41 5.59 -16.80 0.57
CA LYS A 41 4.62 -17.47 -0.28
C LYS A 41 3.89 -16.46 -1.16
N PHE A 42 3.81 -16.77 -2.46
CA PHE A 42 2.95 -16.06 -3.39
C PHE A 42 1.79 -16.96 -3.79
N GLN A 43 0.58 -16.40 -3.70
CA GLN A 43 -0.61 -16.97 -4.33
C GLN A 43 -0.79 -16.28 -5.67
N ILE A 44 -0.49 -16.98 -6.76
CA ILE A 44 -0.47 -16.40 -8.10
C ILE A 44 -1.69 -16.86 -8.87
N GLU A 45 -2.35 -15.92 -9.54
CA GLU A 45 -3.43 -16.14 -10.48
C GLU A 45 -3.09 -15.42 -11.79
N ALA A 46 -3.20 -16.11 -12.92
CA ALA A 46 -2.82 -15.58 -14.22
C ALA A 46 -4.02 -15.50 -15.16
N PHE A 47 -4.08 -14.43 -15.93
CA PHE A 47 -5.13 -14.10 -16.90
C PHE A 47 -4.50 -13.81 -18.25
N ASN A 48 -5.17 -14.27 -19.32
CA ASN A 48 -4.65 -14.14 -20.67
C ASN A 48 -5.32 -13.02 -21.46
N THR A 49 -6.41 -12.44 -20.94
CA THR A 49 -7.17 -11.37 -21.60
C THR A 49 -7.58 -10.29 -20.61
N ALA A 50 -7.70 -9.06 -21.11
CA ALA A 50 -8.18 -7.93 -20.31
C ALA A 50 -9.61 -8.19 -19.76
N LYS A 51 -10.48 -8.80 -20.57
CA LYS A 51 -11.84 -9.14 -20.16
C LYS A 51 -11.86 -10.12 -19.01
N GLU A 52 -11.14 -11.24 -19.13
CA GLU A 52 -11.04 -12.25 -18.08
C GLU A 52 -10.54 -11.65 -16.76
N PHE A 53 -9.50 -10.81 -16.83
CA PHE A 53 -8.96 -10.11 -15.68
C PHE A 53 -9.98 -9.21 -15.00
N ILE A 54 -10.70 -8.37 -15.78
CA ILE A 54 -11.69 -7.44 -15.24
C ILE A 54 -12.86 -8.19 -14.59
N ASP A 55 -13.37 -9.22 -15.26
CA ASP A 55 -14.53 -9.99 -14.80
C ASP A 55 -14.22 -10.80 -13.52
N ASN A 56 -12.97 -11.19 -13.31
CA ASN A 56 -12.53 -12.02 -12.17
C ASN A 56 -11.59 -11.29 -11.21
N TYR A 57 -11.42 -9.98 -11.33
CA TYR A 57 -10.54 -9.24 -10.44
C TYR A 57 -10.92 -9.44 -8.97
N THR A 58 -9.95 -9.80 -8.18
CA THR A 58 -10.07 -9.89 -6.72
C THR A 58 -8.96 -9.09 -6.07
N LYS A 59 -9.25 -8.50 -4.91
CA LYS A 59 -8.26 -7.68 -4.19
C LYS A 59 -6.95 -8.45 -4.02
N SER A 60 -5.86 -7.84 -4.46
CA SER A 60 -4.51 -8.44 -4.50
C SER A 60 -3.47 -7.44 -3.99
N ASP A 61 -2.27 -7.92 -3.73
CA ASP A 61 -1.17 -7.10 -3.25
C ASP A 61 -0.36 -6.52 -4.41
N LEU A 62 -0.22 -7.29 -5.47
CA LEU A 62 0.57 -6.95 -6.64
C LEU A 62 -0.10 -7.44 -7.91
N VAL A 63 -0.07 -6.62 -8.95
CA VAL A 63 -0.50 -7.00 -10.31
C VAL A 63 0.64 -6.73 -11.28
N LEU A 64 1.02 -7.73 -12.06
CA LEU A 64 1.88 -7.58 -13.23
C LEU A 64 1.00 -7.49 -14.46
N ILE A 65 1.20 -6.48 -15.31
CA ILE A 65 0.34 -6.22 -16.46
C ILE A 65 1.18 -6.01 -17.71
N ASP A 66 0.91 -6.82 -18.76
CA ASP A 66 1.34 -6.44 -20.10
C ASP A 66 0.42 -5.36 -20.69
N ILE A 67 1.01 -4.42 -21.38
CA ILE A 67 0.27 -3.35 -22.07
C ILE A 67 -0.33 -3.86 -23.38
N GLU A 68 0.36 -4.77 -24.08
CA GLU A 68 -0.08 -5.36 -25.33
C GLU A 68 -0.94 -6.59 -25.05
N LEU A 69 -2.25 -6.48 -25.18
CA LEU A 69 -3.20 -7.58 -24.97
C LEU A 69 -4.05 -7.78 -26.23
N PRO A 70 -4.49 -9.00 -26.54
CA PRO A 70 -5.24 -9.32 -27.75
C PRO A 70 -6.61 -8.66 -27.81
N ASP A 71 -7.21 -8.36 -26.66
CA ASP A 71 -8.55 -7.80 -26.51
C ASP A 71 -8.56 -6.40 -25.93
N GLY A 72 -7.38 -5.75 -25.78
CA GLY A 72 -7.33 -4.42 -25.23
C GLY A 72 -5.92 -3.89 -24.99
N ASN A 73 -5.84 -2.93 -24.09
CA ASN A 73 -4.59 -2.30 -23.71
C ASN A 73 -4.47 -2.29 -22.18
N GLY A 74 -3.42 -2.90 -21.64
CA GLY A 74 -3.19 -3.05 -20.20
C GLY A 74 -3.12 -1.72 -19.44
N PHE A 75 -2.70 -0.64 -20.11
CA PHE A 75 -2.73 0.69 -19.51
C PHE A 75 -4.18 1.18 -19.25
N ASN A 76 -5.12 0.89 -20.16
CA ASN A 76 -6.54 1.20 -19.95
C ASN A 76 -7.15 0.29 -18.87
N VAL A 77 -6.76 -0.99 -18.85
CA VAL A 77 -7.15 -1.92 -17.76
C VAL A 77 -6.72 -1.34 -16.41
N THR A 78 -5.48 -0.83 -16.33
CA THR A 78 -4.96 -0.19 -15.11
C THR A 78 -5.76 1.04 -14.70
N LYS A 79 -6.17 1.90 -15.65
CA LYS A 79 -7.04 3.06 -15.34
C LYS A 79 -8.36 2.62 -14.71
N ASN A 80 -9.03 1.62 -15.28
CA ASN A 80 -10.26 1.07 -14.73
C ASN A 80 -10.02 0.43 -13.37
N LEU A 81 -8.91 -0.28 -13.19
CA LEU A 81 -8.53 -0.87 -11.92
C LEU A 81 -8.36 0.19 -10.82
N ARG A 82 -7.77 1.35 -11.13
CA ARG A 82 -7.62 2.45 -10.17
C ARG A 82 -8.94 3.07 -9.70
N GLU A 83 -10.03 2.90 -10.44
CA GLU A 83 -11.36 3.32 -10.00
C GLU A 83 -11.90 2.43 -8.87
N VAL A 84 -11.54 1.15 -8.86
CA VAL A 84 -12.04 0.14 -7.89
C VAL A 84 -10.99 -0.21 -6.82
N ASP A 85 -9.71 -0.19 -7.16
CA ASP A 85 -8.60 -0.45 -6.22
C ASP A 85 -7.46 0.55 -6.44
N LYS A 86 -7.35 1.51 -5.52
CA LYS A 86 -6.31 2.55 -5.54
C LYS A 86 -5.01 2.10 -4.88
N GLU A 87 -5.06 1.00 -4.10
CA GLU A 87 -3.95 0.57 -3.25
C GLU A 87 -3.09 -0.53 -3.87
N VAL A 88 -3.68 -1.32 -4.80
CA VAL A 88 -2.95 -2.45 -5.39
C VAL A 88 -1.67 -1.97 -6.08
N MET A 89 -0.57 -2.64 -5.80
CA MET A 89 0.70 -2.34 -6.46
C MET A 89 0.70 -2.86 -7.89
N ILE A 90 1.14 -2.04 -8.85
CA ILE A 90 1.14 -2.38 -10.27
C ILE A 90 2.55 -2.27 -10.83
N ILE A 91 3.00 -3.33 -11.48
CA ILE A 91 4.23 -3.36 -12.28
C ILE A 91 3.85 -3.68 -13.72
N PHE A 92 4.20 -2.79 -14.65
CA PHE A 92 4.08 -3.11 -16.06
C PHE A 92 5.23 -4.00 -16.52
N VAL A 93 4.89 -5.04 -17.29
CA VAL A 93 5.85 -5.98 -17.88
C VAL A 93 5.55 -6.07 -19.37
N THR A 94 6.27 -5.35 -20.23
CA THR A 94 5.87 -5.17 -21.63
C THR A 94 7.04 -4.82 -22.55
N ASN A 95 6.86 -4.96 -23.86
CA ASN A 95 7.80 -4.46 -24.86
C ASN A 95 7.67 -2.93 -25.07
N MET A 96 6.58 -2.32 -24.62
CA MET A 96 6.25 -0.92 -24.89
C MET A 96 6.96 0.07 -23.96
N ALA A 97 8.28 0.19 -24.04
CA ALA A 97 9.08 1.08 -23.20
C ALA A 97 8.61 2.54 -23.16
N GLN A 98 7.96 3.02 -24.23
CA GLN A 98 7.41 4.39 -24.31
C GLN A 98 6.30 4.66 -23.29
N TYR A 99 5.67 3.63 -22.72
CA TYR A 99 4.65 3.78 -21.68
C TYR A 99 5.24 3.99 -20.29
N ALA A 100 6.56 3.83 -20.10
CA ALA A 100 7.19 4.02 -18.80
C ALA A 100 6.89 5.43 -18.21
N VAL A 101 6.91 6.47 -19.07
CA VAL A 101 6.57 7.83 -18.66
C VAL A 101 5.08 7.97 -18.30
N LYS A 102 4.20 7.27 -19.03
CA LYS A 102 2.75 7.29 -18.75
C LYS A 102 2.37 6.49 -17.49
N GLY A 103 3.25 5.63 -17.01
CA GLY A 103 3.02 4.87 -15.77
C GLY A 103 2.68 5.76 -14.57
N TYR A 104 3.18 7.01 -14.55
CA TYR A 104 2.84 7.99 -13.51
C TYR A 104 1.35 8.37 -13.49
N GLU A 105 0.67 8.36 -14.66
CA GLU A 105 -0.76 8.71 -14.74
C GLU A 105 -1.65 7.70 -14.00
N VAL A 106 -1.17 6.47 -13.85
CA VAL A 106 -1.90 5.36 -13.21
C VAL A 106 -1.24 4.90 -11.92
N GLU A 107 -0.29 5.69 -11.41
CA GLU A 107 0.45 5.39 -10.19
C GLU A 107 1.04 3.97 -10.19
N ALA A 108 1.66 3.60 -11.33
CA ALA A 108 2.38 2.33 -11.42
C ALA A 108 3.61 2.36 -10.50
N PHE A 109 3.84 1.28 -9.78
CA PHE A 109 4.97 1.15 -8.87
C PHE A 109 6.30 1.05 -9.63
N ASP A 110 6.31 0.26 -10.70
CA ASP A 110 7.52 0.09 -11.51
C ASP A 110 7.17 -0.39 -12.93
N PHE A 111 8.23 -0.54 -13.73
CA PHE A 111 8.15 -0.92 -15.13
C PHE A 111 9.29 -1.87 -15.47
N VAL A 112 8.99 -2.95 -16.18
CA VAL A 112 9.96 -3.95 -16.66
C VAL A 112 9.79 -4.12 -18.16
N VAL A 113 10.88 -3.94 -18.90
CA VAL A 113 10.87 -4.15 -20.36
C VAL A 113 11.21 -5.61 -20.66
N LYS A 114 10.41 -6.25 -21.52
CA LYS A 114 10.68 -7.60 -22.04
C LYS A 114 11.91 -7.59 -22.96
N PRO A 115 12.74 -8.65 -22.99
CA PRO A 115 12.59 -9.91 -22.25
C PRO A 115 12.95 -9.77 -20.78
N VAL A 116 12.08 -10.31 -19.91
CA VAL A 116 12.30 -10.28 -18.45
C VAL A 116 13.32 -11.34 -18.07
N ASN A 117 14.30 -10.97 -17.26
CA ASN A 117 15.16 -11.93 -16.60
C ASN A 117 14.94 -11.87 -15.07
N TYR A 118 15.30 -12.96 -14.39
CA TYR A 118 15.10 -13.08 -12.96
C TYR A 118 15.74 -11.95 -12.16
N TYR A 119 16.98 -11.55 -12.48
CA TYR A 119 17.70 -10.50 -11.77
C TYR A 119 16.99 -9.13 -11.85
N GLN A 120 16.48 -8.77 -13.02
CA GLN A 120 15.72 -7.53 -13.17
C GLN A 120 14.43 -7.54 -12.34
N LEU A 121 13.69 -8.67 -12.35
CA LEU A 121 12.46 -8.80 -11.59
C LEU A 121 12.76 -8.80 -10.09
N SER A 122 13.79 -9.51 -9.62
CA SER A 122 14.13 -9.60 -8.19
C SER A 122 14.43 -8.23 -7.57
N ILE A 123 15.16 -7.35 -8.27
CA ILE A 123 15.41 -5.98 -7.80
C ILE A 123 14.09 -5.20 -7.60
N LYS A 124 13.12 -5.38 -8.52
CA LYS A 124 11.82 -4.73 -8.39
C LYS A 124 11.03 -5.33 -7.23
N MET A 125 11.10 -6.65 -7.07
CA MET A 125 10.45 -7.36 -5.98
C MET A 125 11.02 -7.01 -4.61
N ASP A 126 12.33 -6.79 -4.48
CA ASP A 126 12.94 -6.34 -3.22
C ASP A 126 12.31 -5.02 -2.76
N ARG A 127 12.16 -4.07 -3.68
CA ARG A 127 11.50 -2.79 -3.40
C ARG A 127 10.01 -2.95 -3.11
N ALA A 128 9.33 -3.80 -3.90
CA ALA A 128 7.92 -4.08 -3.74
C ALA A 128 7.63 -4.72 -2.37
N LEU A 129 8.46 -5.69 -1.95
CA LEU A 129 8.28 -6.37 -0.66
C LEU A 129 8.42 -5.45 0.54
N VAL A 130 9.40 -4.56 0.55
CA VAL A 130 9.55 -3.58 1.66
C VAL A 130 8.23 -2.84 1.85
N LYS A 131 7.60 -2.42 0.75
CA LYS A 131 6.33 -1.73 0.76
C LYS A 131 5.18 -2.64 1.19
N LEU A 132 5.03 -3.80 0.57
CA LEU A 132 3.96 -4.76 0.85
C LEU A 132 4.01 -5.24 2.30
N THR A 133 5.19 -5.55 2.83
CA THR A 133 5.37 -5.96 4.23
C THR A 133 4.93 -4.85 5.19
N SER A 134 5.28 -3.60 4.89
CA SER A 134 4.84 -2.46 5.70
C SER A 134 3.31 -2.31 5.69
N ILE A 135 2.68 -2.46 4.52
CA ILE A 135 1.22 -2.42 4.38
C ILE A 135 0.56 -3.58 5.14
N HIS A 136 1.07 -4.81 4.99
CA HIS A 136 0.53 -5.99 5.68
C HIS A 136 0.65 -5.85 7.21
N GLN A 137 1.83 -5.45 7.70
CA GLN A 137 2.04 -5.24 9.14
C GLN A 137 1.08 -4.19 9.70
N SER A 138 0.86 -3.10 8.98
CA SER A 138 -0.09 -2.07 9.41
C SER A 138 -1.54 -2.54 9.35
N ARG A 139 -1.92 -3.34 8.36
CA ARG A 139 -3.26 -3.95 8.26
C ARG A 139 -3.52 -4.97 9.37
N GLU A 140 -2.51 -5.72 9.79
CA GLU A 140 -2.65 -6.73 10.84
C GLU A 140 -2.55 -6.13 12.24
N LYS A 141 -1.85 -5.00 12.41
CA LYS A 141 -1.63 -4.39 13.71
C LYS A 141 -2.93 -3.91 14.33
N THR A 142 -3.26 -4.48 15.46
CA THR A 142 -4.44 -4.12 16.25
C THR A 142 -4.03 -3.21 17.39
N ILE A 143 -4.70 -2.06 17.52
CA ILE A 143 -4.54 -1.11 18.61
C ILE A 143 -5.71 -1.31 19.58
N TYR A 144 -5.40 -1.41 20.87
CA TYR A 144 -6.40 -1.56 21.93
C TYR A 144 -6.62 -0.22 22.62
N LEU A 145 -7.77 0.39 22.33
CA LEU A 145 -8.18 1.67 22.92
C LEU A 145 -8.97 1.42 24.19
N LYS A 146 -8.45 1.92 25.32
CA LYS A 146 -9.14 1.85 26.60
C LYS A 146 -9.97 3.12 26.79
N THR A 147 -11.26 3.05 26.47
CA THR A 147 -12.23 4.11 26.71
C THR A 147 -12.70 4.07 28.19
N THR A 148 -13.54 5.00 28.60
CA THR A 148 -14.13 5.01 29.93
C THR A 148 -15.12 3.87 30.17
N LYS A 149 -15.63 3.23 29.12
CA LYS A 149 -16.68 2.21 29.17
C LYS A 149 -16.17 0.80 28.85
N GLU A 150 -15.23 0.70 27.92
CA GLU A 150 -14.80 -0.59 27.34
C GLU A 150 -13.40 -0.51 26.76
N ILE A 151 -12.84 -1.67 26.39
CA ILE A 151 -11.63 -1.76 25.57
C ILE A 151 -12.06 -2.12 24.16
N ILE A 152 -11.68 -1.28 23.20
CA ILE A 152 -12.03 -1.43 21.79
C ILE A 152 -10.78 -1.82 21.02
N ALA A 153 -10.87 -2.89 20.24
CA ALA A 153 -9.81 -3.32 19.35
C ALA A 153 -10.08 -2.72 17.96
N ILE A 154 -9.17 -1.90 17.46
CA ILE A 154 -9.23 -1.32 16.10
C ILE A 154 -7.99 -1.68 15.31
N LYS A 155 -8.11 -1.83 14.00
CA LYS A 155 -6.95 -2.00 13.14
C LYS A 155 -6.24 -0.66 12.98
N GLU A 156 -4.90 -0.67 13.06
CA GLU A 156 -4.11 0.55 12.83
C GLU A 156 -4.40 1.16 11.47
N ALA A 157 -4.60 0.30 10.46
CA ALA A 157 -4.93 0.72 9.10
C ALA A 157 -6.28 1.46 9.01
N ASP A 158 -7.23 1.23 9.94
CA ASP A 158 -8.53 1.92 9.94
C ASP A 158 -8.44 3.35 10.52
N ILE A 159 -7.32 3.71 11.18
CA ILE A 159 -7.14 5.02 11.81
C ILE A 159 -6.73 6.03 10.74
N MET A 160 -7.55 7.05 10.51
CA MET A 160 -7.26 8.14 9.58
C MET A 160 -6.33 9.18 10.19
N TYR A 161 -6.60 9.57 11.43
CA TYR A 161 -5.75 10.46 12.20
C TYR A 161 -6.10 10.41 13.69
N VAL A 162 -5.20 10.89 14.52
CA VAL A 162 -5.42 11.08 15.95
C VAL A 162 -5.34 12.56 16.28
N GLU A 163 -6.33 13.04 17.00
CA GLU A 163 -6.44 14.43 17.46
C GLU A 163 -6.33 14.47 18.99
N VAL A 164 -5.70 15.52 19.53
CA VAL A 164 -5.71 15.77 20.97
C VAL A 164 -6.57 16.99 21.29
N ILE A 165 -7.58 16.79 22.13
CA ILE A 165 -8.48 17.85 22.65
C ILE A 165 -8.57 17.69 24.17
N ASN A 166 -8.27 18.76 24.93
CA ASN A 166 -8.46 18.82 26.39
C ASN A 166 -7.96 17.57 27.15
N HIS A 167 -6.75 17.09 26.84
CA HIS A 167 -6.12 15.90 27.42
C HIS A 167 -6.75 14.56 27.01
N SER A 168 -7.73 14.54 26.13
CA SER A 168 -8.25 13.36 25.45
C SER A 168 -7.66 13.21 24.08
N LEU A 169 -7.42 11.96 23.65
CA LEU A 169 -7.11 11.59 22.29
C LEU A 169 -8.38 11.12 21.62
N ILE A 170 -8.65 11.65 20.44
CA ILE A 170 -9.74 11.19 19.57
C ILE A 170 -9.12 10.48 18.38
N TYR A 171 -9.35 9.17 18.27
CA TYR A 171 -8.97 8.36 17.12
C TYR A 171 -10.09 8.42 16.09
N HIS A 172 -9.84 9.09 14.98
CA HIS A 172 -10.78 9.21 13.86
C HIS A 172 -10.57 8.04 12.90
N THR A 173 -11.63 7.28 12.67
CA THR A 173 -11.60 6.10 11.79
C THR A 173 -12.76 6.13 10.81
N ALA A 174 -12.68 5.31 9.75
CA ALA A 174 -13.78 5.16 8.79
C ALA A 174 -15.08 4.61 9.43
N ARG A 175 -14.99 4.00 10.63
CA ARG A 175 -16.13 3.39 11.34
C ARG A 175 -16.69 4.26 12.47
N GLY A 176 -16.03 5.38 12.79
CA GLY A 176 -16.41 6.28 13.87
C GLY A 176 -15.22 6.80 14.65
N ASN A 177 -15.50 7.62 15.66
CA ASN A 177 -14.50 8.26 16.49
C ASN A 177 -14.47 7.63 17.88
N TYR A 178 -13.25 7.42 18.41
CA TYR A 178 -13.04 6.80 19.71
C TYR A 178 -12.23 7.73 20.61
N GLU A 179 -12.83 8.15 21.73
CA GLU A 179 -12.17 9.01 22.71
C GLU A 179 -11.50 8.16 23.80
N VAL A 180 -10.21 8.44 24.06
CA VAL A 180 -9.45 7.81 25.12
C VAL A 180 -8.61 8.83 25.88
N TYR A 181 -8.38 8.58 27.15
CA TYR A 181 -7.47 9.39 27.96
C TYR A 181 -6.02 9.07 27.55
N GLY A 182 -5.24 10.08 27.23
CA GLY A 182 -3.86 9.85 26.82
C GLY A 182 -3.14 11.08 26.31
N THR A 183 -1.92 10.86 25.85
CA THR A 183 -1.07 11.91 25.28
C THR A 183 -0.68 11.55 23.86
N MET A 184 -0.50 12.55 23.02
CA MET A 184 -0.06 12.38 21.65
C MET A 184 1.30 11.66 21.55
N SER A 185 2.20 11.90 22.53
CA SER A 185 3.49 11.20 22.62
C SER A 185 3.32 9.69 22.82
N LYS A 186 2.30 9.25 23.57
CA LYS A 186 2.00 7.82 23.73
C LYS A 186 1.42 7.25 22.44
N ALA A 187 0.43 7.90 21.85
CA ALA A 187 -0.17 7.48 20.58
C ALA A 187 0.88 7.35 19.48
N SER A 188 1.81 8.33 19.35
CA SER A 188 2.84 8.27 18.31
C SER A 188 3.89 7.15 18.51
N LYS A 189 4.03 6.60 19.72
CA LYS A 189 4.89 5.44 19.98
C LYS A 189 4.17 4.12 19.70
N GLU A 190 2.86 4.10 19.88
CA GLU A 190 2.03 2.92 19.63
C GLU A 190 1.74 2.74 18.14
N LEU A 191 1.60 3.84 17.41
CA LEU A 191 1.33 3.85 15.97
C LEU A 191 2.62 3.74 15.15
N SER A 192 2.55 3.11 14.00
CA SER A 192 3.70 2.86 13.14
C SER A 192 4.25 4.16 12.52
N SER A 193 5.49 4.49 12.83
CA SER A 193 6.15 5.74 12.39
C SER A 193 6.30 5.85 10.86
N ASN A 194 6.16 4.75 10.13
CA ASN A 194 6.21 4.74 8.68
C ASN A 194 4.88 5.17 8.04
N HIS A 195 3.78 5.03 8.78
CA HIS A 195 2.44 5.36 8.30
C HIS A 195 1.89 6.65 8.91
N PHE A 196 2.40 7.08 10.06
CA PHE A 196 1.89 8.24 10.77
C PHE A 196 2.93 9.34 10.90
N GLU A 197 2.52 10.59 10.64
CA GLU A 197 3.34 11.78 10.85
C GLU A 197 2.54 12.93 11.44
N PHE A 198 3.23 13.72 12.26
CA PHE A 198 2.68 14.94 12.83
C PHE A 198 2.56 16.04 11.77
N CYS A 199 1.35 16.54 11.50
CA CYS A 199 1.17 17.76 10.73
C CYS A 199 1.21 19.01 11.62
N ASN A 200 0.88 18.88 12.91
CA ASN A 200 1.06 19.89 13.95
C ASN A 200 1.09 19.22 15.35
N ARG A 201 1.11 20.02 16.42
CA ARG A 201 1.20 19.48 17.80
C ARG A 201 -0.05 18.69 18.25
N CYS A 202 -1.19 18.93 17.60
CA CYS A 202 -2.48 18.35 17.98
C CYS A 202 -2.94 17.20 17.08
N TYR A 203 -2.30 17.01 15.92
CA TYR A 203 -2.74 16.04 14.92
C TYR A 203 -1.60 15.14 14.47
N LEU A 204 -1.81 13.83 14.58
CA LEU A 204 -0.98 12.76 14.05
C LEU A 204 -1.76 12.07 12.93
N VAL A 205 -1.31 12.21 11.69
CA VAL A 205 -2.05 11.85 10.49
C VAL A 205 -1.49 10.58 9.88
N ASN A 206 -2.38 9.67 9.50
CA ASN A 206 -2.03 8.50 8.69
C ASN A 206 -1.85 8.96 7.22
N LEU A 207 -0.64 8.80 6.73
CA LEU A 207 -0.23 9.25 5.40
C LEU A 207 -1.01 8.57 4.26
N SER A 208 -1.51 7.34 4.49
CA SER A 208 -2.33 6.61 3.52
C SER A 208 -3.69 7.28 3.23
N TYR A 209 -4.20 8.08 4.16
CA TYR A 209 -5.47 8.79 4.02
C TYR A 209 -5.32 10.23 3.52
N VAL A 210 -4.09 10.71 3.29
CA VAL A 210 -3.85 12.06 2.75
C VAL A 210 -4.21 12.10 1.27
N ARG A 211 -5.27 12.81 0.93
CA ARG A 211 -5.74 12.98 -0.45
C ARG A 211 -5.03 14.10 -1.19
N SER A 212 -4.75 15.19 -0.49
CA SER A 212 -4.07 16.34 -1.08
C SER A 212 -3.45 17.25 -0.01
N VAL A 213 -2.44 18.03 -0.41
CA VAL A 213 -1.86 19.09 0.41
C VAL A 213 -1.88 20.38 -0.40
N LYS A 214 -2.51 21.43 0.14
CA LYS A 214 -2.56 22.76 -0.47
C LYS A 214 -2.14 23.82 0.55
N GLY A 215 -1.01 24.47 0.29
CA GLY A 215 -0.46 25.47 1.21
C GLY A 215 -0.09 24.86 2.57
N TYR A 216 -0.81 25.21 3.61
CA TYR A 216 -0.63 24.73 4.99
C TYR A 216 -1.82 23.89 5.46
N GLU A 217 -2.49 23.24 4.57
CA GLU A 217 -3.64 22.37 4.84
C GLU A 217 -3.49 21.05 4.12
N CYS A 218 -3.75 19.95 4.82
CA CYS A 218 -3.88 18.61 4.22
C CYS A 218 -5.32 18.11 4.33
N GLN A 219 -5.79 17.48 3.26
CA GLN A 219 -7.07 16.79 3.25
C GLN A 219 -6.84 15.33 3.60
N VAL A 220 -7.48 14.88 4.69
CA VAL A 220 -7.39 13.51 5.20
C VAL A 220 -8.80 12.92 5.22
N GLY A 221 -9.07 11.97 4.34
CA GLY A 221 -10.46 11.57 4.10
C GLY A 221 -11.31 12.77 3.63
N GLU A 222 -12.35 13.12 4.39
CA GLU A 222 -13.19 14.29 4.15
C GLU A 222 -12.77 15.51 4.96
N ASP A 223 -11.86 15.35 5.93
CA ASP A 223 -11.47 16.39 6.86
C ASP A 223 -10.29 17.23 6.34
N ARG A 224 -10.24 18.49 6.76
CA ARG A 224 -9.13 19.39 6.46
C ARG A 224 -8.36 19.71 7.72
N ILE A 225 -7.09 19.39 7.73
CA ILE A 225 -6.22 19.51 8.88
C ILE A 225 -5.07 20.49 8.58
N ALA A 226 -4.89 21.48 9.47
CA ALA A 226 -3.84 22.47 9.31
C ALA A 226 -2.44 21.87 9.55
N ILE A 227 -1.51 22.17 8.67
CA ILE A 227 -0.09 21.83 8.83
C ILE A 227 0.63 23.04 9.42
N SER A 228 1.33 22.89 10.54
CA SER A 228 2.10 23.96 11.13
C SER A 228 3.35 24.29 10.30
N HIS A 229 3.80 25.57 10.34
CA HIS A 229 4.99 26.01 9.62
C HIS A 229 6.22 25.16 9.95
N LEU A 230 6.41 24.81 11.23
CA LEU A 230 7.54 23.99 11.68
C LEU A 230 7.49 22.55 11.18
N LYS A 231 6.31 22.00 10.97
CA LYS A 231 6.13 20.60 10.57
C LYS A 231 6.01 20.41 9.06
N LYS A 232 5.72 21.46 8.31
CA LYS A 232 5.42 21.35 6.88
C LYS A 232 6.50 20.64 6.08
N LYS A 233 7.76 21.01 6.27
CA LYS A 233 8.89 20.42 5.53
C LYS A 233 8.98 18.92 5.81
N THR A 234 9.06 18.52 7.08
CA THR A 234 9.15 17.12 7.50
C THR A 234 7.93 16.30 7.09
N PHE A 235 6.73 16.90 7.21
CA PHE A 235 5.48 16.25 6.78
C PHE A 235 5.48 15.96 5.28
N LEU A 236 5.87 16.93 4.45
CA LEU A 236 5.92 16.76 3.00
C LEU A 236 7.03 15.79 2.57
N GLU A 237 8.19 15.82 3.21
CA GLU A 237 9.27 14.86 2.97
C GLU A 237 8.81 13.42 3.28
N LYS A 238 8.17 13.22 4.43
CA LYS A 238 7.63 11.91 4.80
C LYS A 238 6.50 11.48 3.90
N LEU A 239 5.60 12.38 3.54
CA LEU A 239 4.51 12.10 2.62
C LEU A 239 5.04 11.72 1.24
N SER A 240 6.03 12.45 0.73
CA SER A 240 6.70 12.13 -0.54
C SER A 240 7.39 10.77 -0.47
N ASN A 241 8.13 10.50 0.61
CA ASN A 241 8.76 9.20 0.83
C ASN A 241 7.74 8.08 0.98
N TYR A 242 6.61 8.36 1.62
CA TYR A 242 5.50 7.40 1.72
C TYR A 242 4.96 7.05 0.34
N PHE A 243 4.76 8.01 -0.56
CA PHE A 243 4.30 7.76 -1.93
C PHE A 243 5.40 7.24 -2.87
N VAL A 244 6.68 7.53 -2.63
CA VAL A 244 7.81 7.07 -3.47
C VAL A 244 8.41 5.76 -2.98
N PHE A 245 8.50 5.56 -1.65
CA PHE A 245 9.18 4.43 -1.03
C PHE A 245 8.32 3.65 -0.02
N GLY A 246 7.26 4.21 0.49
CA GLY A 246 6.37 3.65 1.51
C GLY A 246 4.99 3.31 0.98
N ASN A 247 4.84 3.60 -0.21
CA ASN A 247 3.86 3.01 -1.05
C ASN A 247 4.49 1.84 -1.72
#